data_b5180ca61388c7ac3b1d9dbb1bdf99aa
#
_entry.id   b5180ca61388c7ac3b1d9dbb1bdf99aa
#
_cell.length_a   1.000
_cell.length_b   1.000
_cell.length_c   1.000
_cell.angle_alpha   90.00
_cell.angle_beta   90.00
_cell.angle_gamma   90.00
#
_symmetry.space_group_name_H-M   'P 1'
#
loop_
_entity.id
_entity.type
_entity.pdbx_description
1 polymer ?
#
loop_
_entity_poly.entity_id
_entity_poly.type
_entity_poly.pdbx_seq_one_letter_code
_entity_poly.pdbx_strand_id
1 'polypeptide(L)'
;LGVQGVQVLPPDFVTLQIRSVLSDIGADAGKTGMLAAKEIVAAVAREVGAFRLQNLVVDPVMVSATGHRLLDEDAVEAVRTLLIPLATVVTPNL
;
A
#
# COMPACT_ATOMS: atom_id res chain seq x y z
N LEU A 1 15.31 -4.25 -18.12
CA LEU A 1 13.91 -4.55 -18.37
C LEU A 1 13.03 -3.74 -17.41
N GLY A 2 12.01 -3.09 -17.90
CA GLY A 2 11.06 -2.36 -17.09
C GLY A 2 9.86 -3.22 -16.70
N VAL A 3 8.82 -2.56 -16.21
CA VAL A 3 7.56 -3.22 -15.88
C VAL A 3 6.93 -3.71 -17.19
N GLN A 4 6.60 -5.00 -17.23
CA GLN A 4 6.00 -5.65 -18.40
C GLN A 4 4.51 -5.91 -18.26
N GLY A 5 4.00 -5.84 -17.04
CA GLY A 5 2.59 -5.98 -16.78
C GLY A 5 2.27 -5.77 -15.32
N VAL A 6 1.00 -5.45 -15.04
CA VAL A 6 0.50 -5.28 -13.68
C VAL A 6 -0.85 -5.98 -13.60
N GLN A 7 -1.02 -6.82 -12.60
CA GLN A 7 -2.29 -7.47 -12.30
C GLN A 7 -2.81 -6.92 -10.99
N VAL A 8 -3.90 -6.17 -11.04
CA VAL A 8 -4.51 -5.59 -9.86
C VAL A 8 -5.43 -6.64 -9.22
N LEU A 9 -5.20 -6.92 -7.93
CA LEU A 9 -6.06 -7.84 -7.18
C LEU A 9 -7.34 -7.14 -6.74
N PRO A 10 -8.44 -7.89 -6.55
CA PRO A 10 -9.64 -7.30 -5.95
C PRO A 10 -9.35 -6.77 -4.54
N PRO A 11 -9.87 -5.60 -4.17
CA PRO A 11 -9.64 -5.04 -2.82
C PRO A 11 -10.07 -5.97 -1.70
N ASP A 12 -11.17 -6.69 -1.87
CA ASP A 12 -11.67 -7.63 -0.85
C ASP A 12 -10.70 -8.77 -0.61
N PHE A 13 -9.99 -9.21 -1.64
CA PHE A 13 -9.00 -10.26 -1.50
C PHE A 13 -7.77 -9.76 -0.74
N VAL A 14 -7.35 -8.52 -0.99
CA VAL A 14 -6.26 -7.89 -0.24
C VAL A 14 -6.66 -7.76 1.23
N THR A 15 -7.87 -7.30 1.51
CA THR A 15 -8.41 -7.21 2.87
C THR A 15 -8.38 -8.56 3.56
N LEU A 16 -8.84 -9.62 2.89
CA LEU A 16 -8.87 -10.96 3.44
C LEU A 16 -7.46 -11.43 3.84
N GLN A 17 -6.47 -11.21 3.00
CA GLN A 17 -5.09 -11.59 3.29
C GLN A 17 -4.55 -10.86 4.53
N ILE A 18 -4.76 -9.54 4.60
CA ILE A 18 -4.29 -8.73 5.73
C ILE A 18 -4.95 -9.22 7.02
N ARG A 19 -6.27 -9.40 7.01
CA ARG A 19 -7.01 -9.87 8.19
C ARG A 19 -6.56 -11.25 8.63
N SER A 20 -6.31 -12.15 7.68
CA SER A 20 -5.89 -13.51 8.00
C SER A 20 -4.57 -13.53 8.77
N VAL A 21 -3.63 -12.65 8.39
CA VAL A 21 -2.35 -12.56 9.07
C VAL A 21 -2.46 -11.80 10.39
N LEU A 22 -3.06 -10.61 10.37
CA LEU A 22 -3.07 -9.72 11.55
C LEU A 22 -3.98 -10.21 12.65
N SER A 23 -5.05 -10.95 12.33
CA SER A 23 -5.94 -11.50 13.35
C SER A 23 -5.41 -12.78 13.99
N ASP A 24 -4.45 -13.44 13.36
CA ASP A 24 -3.88 -14.70 13.86
C ASP A 24 -2.52 -14.44 14.53
N ILE A 25 -1.47 -14.27 13.73
CA ILE A 25 -0.12 -14.11 14.27
C ILE A 25 0.26 -12.65 14.55
N GLY A 26 -0.45 -11.71 13.97
CA GLY A 26 -0.11 -10.29 14.08
C GLY A 26 1.16 -9.91 13.35
N ALA A 27 1.60 -8.69 13.58
CA ALA A 27 2.87 -8.18 13.04
C ALA A 27 3.39 -7.05 13.92
N ASP A 28 4.71 -6.95 14.04
CA ASP A 28 5.36 -5.89 14.79
C ASP A 28 5.67 -4.68 13.92
N ALA A 29 5.71 -4.86 12.61
CA ALA A 29 5.98 -3.82 11.64
C ALA A 29 5.36 -4.22 10.31
N GLY A 30 5.20 -3.24 9.43
CA GLY A 30 4.70 -3.49 8.09
C GLY A 30 5.37 -2.57 7.09
N LYS A 31 5.30 -2.98 5.83
CA LYS A 31 5.78 -2.17 4.72
C LYS A 31 4.79 -2.26 3.58
N THR A 32 4.50 -1.12 2.96
CA THR A 32 3.74 -1.09 1.71
C THR A 32 4.67 -0.75 0.56
N GLY A 33 4.44 -1.39 -0.56
CA GLY A 33 5.11 -1.07 -1.82
C GLY A 33 4.08 -0.63 -2.84
N MET A 34 4.12 -1.21 -4.04
CA MET A 34 3.20 -0.90 -5.11
C MET A 34 1.78 -1.39 -4.79
N LEU A 35 0.83 -0.47 -4.72
CA LEU A 35 -0.57 -0.78 -4.40
C LEU A 35 -1.51 -0.60 -5.60
N ALA A 36 -1.05 -0.01 -6.67
CA ALA A 36 -1.68 0.10 -7.99
C ALA A 36 -2.91 1.02 -8.05
N ALA A 37 -3.94 0.79 -7.24
CA ALA A 37 -5.23 1.48 -7.37
C ALA A 37 -5.68 2.08 -6.04
N LYS A 38 -6.50 3.13 -6.11
CA LYS A 38 -6.99 3.82 -4.90
C LYS A 38 -7.82 2.90 -4.00
N GLU A 39 -8.55 1.96 -4.59
CA GLU A 39 -9.36 1.01 -3.82
C GLU A 39 -8.50 0.07 -2.99
N ILE A 40 -7.33 -0.30 -3.52
CA ILE A 40 -6.34 -1.10 -2.79
C ILE A 40 -5.73 -0.26 -1.66
N VAL A 41 -5.37 0.98 -1.96
CA VAL A 41 -4.81 1.89 -0.94
C VAL A 41 -5.81 2.08 0.20
N ALA A 42 -7.08 2.30 -0.12
CA ALA A 42 -8.12 2.48 0.88
C ALA A 42 -8.32 1.22 1.72
N ALA A 43 -8.31 0.04 1.11
CA ALA A 43 -8.45 -1.23 1.81
C ALA A 43 -7.28 -1.44 2.78
N VAL A 44 -6.05 -1.22 2.33
CA VAL A 44 -4.85 -1.36 3.16
C VAL A 44 -4.88 -0.37 4.32
N ALA A 45 -5.18 0.90 4.07
CA ALA A 45 -5.23 1.92 5.11
C ALA A 45 -6.28 1.59 6.17
N ARG A 46 -7.45 1.11 5.75
CA ARG A 46 -8.51 0.72 6.67
C ARG A 46 -8.07 -0.42 7.58
N GLU A 47 -7.41 -1.44 7.05
CA GLU A 47 -6.97 -2.57 7.85
C GLU A 47 -5.81 -2.21 8.76
N VAL A 48 -4.87 -1.41 8.28
CA VAL A 48 -3.76 -0.90 9.11
C VAL A 48 -4.31 -0.14 10.31
N GLY A 49 -5.30 0.72 10.09
CA GLY A 49 -5.95 1.46 11.16
C GLY A 49 -6.75 0.57 12.11
N ALA A 50 -7.53 -0.38 11.57
CA ALA A 50 -8.37 -1.26 12.36
C ALA A 50 -7.55 -2.16 13.30
N PHE A 51 -6.43 -2.69 12.81
CA PHE A 51 -5.53 -3.55 13.61
C PHE A 51 -4.47 -2.76 14.37
N ARG A 52 -4.45 -1.43 14.22
CA ARG A 52 -3.47 -0.54 14.87
C ARG A 52 -2.04 -1.00 14.63
N LEU A 53 -1.74 -1.37 13.39
CA LEU A 53 -0.41 -1.80 13.01
C LEU A 53 0.59 -0.67 13.26
N GLN A 54 1.64 -0.97 13.99
CA GLN A 54 2.69 0.00 14.31
C GLN A 54 3.89 -0.17 13.39
N ASN A 55 4.78 0.82 13.40
CA ASN A 55 6.02 0.75 12.63
C ASN A 55 5.77 0.50 11.14
N LEU A 56 4.84 1.27 10.58
CA LEU A 56 4.51 1.16 9.16
C LEU A 56 5.48 2.00 8.33
N VAL A 57 6.12 1.35 7.37
CA VAL A 57 6.94 2.02 6.36
C VAL A 57 6.12 2.09 5.07
N VAL A 58 5.91 3.29 4.56
CA VAL A 58 5.20 3.50 3.31
C VAL A 58 6.20 3.90 2.23
N ASP A 59 6.32 3.06 1.22
CA ASP A 59 7.04 3.36 -0.01
C ASP A 59 6.00 3.63 -1.09
N PRO A 60 5.75 4.91 -1.41
CA PRO A 60 4.73 5.24 -2.42
C PRO A 60 5.29 5.02 -3.83
N VAL A 61 5.43 3.76 -4.24
CA VAL A 61 5.98 3.38 -5.54
C VAL A 61 5.09 3.93 -6.65
N MET A 62 5.36 5.15 -7.09
CA MET A 62 4.55 5.86 -8.07
C MET A 62 5.06 5.67 -9.49
N VAL A 63 6.38 5.47 -9.62
CA VAL A 63 7.05 5.34 -10.90
C VAL A 63 8.07 4.22 -10.81
N SER A 64 8.16 3.38 -11.84
CA SER A 64 9.17 2.32 -11.88
C SER A 64 10.56 2.89 -12.16
N ALA A 65 11.60 2.08 -12.00
CA ALA A 65 12.99 2.47 -12.29
C ALA A 65 13.16 2.91 -13.75
N THR A 66 12.30 2.47 -14.67
CA THR A 66 12.34 2.84 -16.08
C THR A 66 11.38 3.98 -16.44
N GLY A 67 10.77 4.63 -15.44
CA GLY A 67 9.89 5.77 -15.64
C GLY A 67 8.43 5.43 -15.91
N HIS A 68 8.02 4.17 -15.82
CA HIS A 68 6.63 3.79 -15.95
C HIS A 68 5.83 4.26 -14.75
N ARG A 69 4.70 4.91 -15.00
CA ARG A 69 3.81 5.33 -13.93
C ARG A 69 3.07 4.11 -13.37
N LEU A 70 3.23 3.87 -12.08
CA LEU A 70 2.64 2.71 -11.39
C LEU A 70 1.38 3.05 -10.60
N LEU A 71 1.10 4.33 -10.39
CA LEU A 71 -0.12 4.81 -9.74
C LEU A 71 -0.74 5.90 -10.61
N ASP A 72 -2.06 5.89 -10.75
CA ASP A 72 -2.77 7.02 -11.34
C ASP A 72 -2.94 8.14 -10.30
N GLU A 73 -3.48 9.28 -10.72
CA GLU A 73 -3.60 10.46 -9.84
C GLU A 73 -4.50 10.19 -8.64
N ASP A 74 -5.57 9.42 -8.80
CA ASP A 74 -6.48 9.08 -7.71
C ASP A 74 -5.77 8.21 -6.66
N ALA A 75 -4.95 7.28 -7.11
CA ALA A 75 -4.20 6.42 -6.21
C ALA A 75 -3.10 7.19 -5.48
N VAL A 76 -2.42 8.11 -6.15
CA VAL A 76 -1.43 8.99 -5.54
C VAL A 76 -2.08 9.82 -4.43
N GLU A 77 -3.26 10.40 -4.71
CA GLU A 77 -3.99 11.18 -3.72
C GLU A 77 -4.42 10.33 -2.54
N ALA A 78 -4.88 9.09 -2.79
CA ALA A 78 -5.26 8.17 -1.72
C ALA A 78 -4.07 7.80 -0.84
N VAL A 79 -2.90 7.55 -1.42
CA VAL A 79 -1.67 7.30 -0.64
C VAL A 79 -1.39 8.49 0.26
N ARG A 80 -1.44 9.70 -0.30
CA ARG A 80 -1.13 10.92 0.45
C ARG A 80 -2.11 11.17 1.59
N THR A 81 -3.40 10.96 1.38
CA THR A 81 -4.43 11.35 2.35
C THR A 81 -4.81 10.23 3.32
N LEU A 82 -4.70 8.96 2.91
CA LEU A 82 -5.16 7.84 3.72
C LEU A 82 -4.02 7.03 4.34
N LEU A 83 -2.92 6.87 3.64
CA LEU A 83 -1.87 5.94 4.05
C LEU A 83 -0.69 6.66 4.71
N ILE A 84 -0.19 7.73 4.13
CA ILE A 84 0.95 8.47 4.69
C ILE A 84 0.70 8.94 6.13
N PRO A 85 -0.50 9.41 6.50
CA PRO A 85 -0.76 9.77 7.91
C PRO A 85 -0.60 8.62 8.90
N LEU A 86 -0.67 7.37 8.45
CA LEU A 86 -0.49 6.19 9.29
C LEU A 86 0.96 5.72 9.33
N ALA A 87 1.84 6.30 8.51
CA ALA A 87 3.21 5.84 8.38
C ALA A 87 4.09 6.33 9.52
N THR A 88 4.99 5.46 9.97
CA THR A 88 6.10 5.86 10.84
C THR A 88 7.23 6.44 9.99
N VAL A 89 7.47 5.83 8.83
CA VAL A 89 8.51 6.28 7.90
C VAL A 89 7.94 6.23 6.48
N VAL A 90 8.23 7.26 5.70
CA VAL A 90 7.93 7.30 4.27
C VAL A 90 9.24 7.31 3.51
N THR A 91 9.37 6.45 2.51
CA THR A 91 10.58 6.35 1.69
C THR A 91 10.26 6.81 0.26
N PRO A 92 10.27 8.14 0.01
CA PRO A 92 9.91 8.63 -1.31
C PRO A 92 10.91 8.16 -2.37
N ASN A 93 10.38 7.77 -3.51
CA ASN A 93 11.18 7.37 -4.66
C ASN A 93 11.51 8.61 -5.48
N LEU A 94 12.71 9.09 -5.34
CA LEU A 94 13.17 10.32 -6.01
C LEU A 94 13.80 10.02 -7.38
#